data_a68dd0b25e690fc0c9eab527d51a80cb
#
_entry.id   a68dd0b25e690fc0c9eab527d51a80cb
#
_cell.length_a   1.000
_cell.length_b   1.000
_cell.length_c   1.000
_cell.angle_alpha   90.00
_cell.angle_beta   90.00
_cell.angle_gamma   90.00
#
_symmetry.space_group_name_H-M   'P 1'
#
loop_
_entity.id
_entity.type
_entity.pdbx_description
1 polymer ?
#
loop_
_entity_poly.entity_id
_entity_poly.type
_entity_poly.pdbx_seq_one_letter_code
_entity_poly.pdbx_strand_id
1 'polypeptide(L)'
;MLLYMSLGGVLVGFVSTWFTFKYFPFAEYLTPLLHDDTLAGIGFIQCRILLPLIVSLLLAARNGAIIAADLGYRVNRKQIRAMQNLGIPHRIYLQTTILAALVISGLLMTVMSLGISAWVSMETWSLLFPDDSLHIWRESFFSSLTRGDGLLPQGTGWVLAKVVGSAAAIGFAGLYFGLAEKKSVIDINRGIAQSIVTSVSLLLVIHTAVSLIEF
;
A
#
# COMPACT_ATOMS: atom_id res chain seq x y z
N MET A 1 -1.31 -10.18 9.40
CA MET A 1 -1.13 -9.11 8.38
C MET A 1 -2.02 -9.29 7.17
N LEU A 2 -2.11 -10.47 6.62
CA LEU A 2 -2.99 -10.80 5.48
C LEU A 2 -4.43 -10.32 5.68
N LEU A 3 -5.01 -10.56 6.85
CA LEU A 3 -6.38 -10.17 7.17
C LEU A 3 -6.62 -8.65 7.10
N TYR A 4 -5.68 -7.82 7.54
CA TYR A 4 -5.80 -6.36 7.43
C TYR A 4 -5.73 -5.89 5.98
N MET A 5 -4.86 -6.50 5.18
CA MET A 5 -4.72 -6.14 3.77
C MET A 5 -5.92 -6.63 2.95
N SER A 6 -6.44 -7.81 3.26
CA SER A 6 -7.67 -8.31 2.63
C SER A 6 -8.86 -7.41 2.94
N LEU A 7 -9.02 -6.96 4.19
CA LEU A 7 -10.06 -5.99 4.56
C LEU A 7 -9.89 -4.66 3.80
N GLY A 8 -8.66 -4.16 3.67
CA GLY A 8 -8.38 -2.96 2.86
C GLY A 8 -8.80 -3.15 1.40
N GLY A 9 -8.45 -4.27 0.78
CA GLY A 9 -8.85 -4.61 -0.58
C GLY A 9 -10.37 -4.75 -0.73
N VAL A 10 -11.03 -5.43 0.21
CA VAL A 10 -12.51 -5.57 0.24
C VAL A 10 -13.19 -4.21 0.33
N LEU A 11 -12.76 -3.37 1.27
CA LEU A 11 -13.34 -2.03 1.43
C LEU A 11 -13.17 -1.17 0.18
N VAL A 12 -11.98 -1.16 -0.40
CA VAL A 12 -11.74 -0.39 -1.62
C VAL A 12 -12.58 -0.91 -2.77
N GLY A 13 -12.58 -2.21 -3.02
CA GLY A 13 -13.35 -2.82 -4.10
C GLY A 13 -14.84 -2.57 -3.98
N PHE A 14 -15.39 -2.77 -2.78
CA PHE A 14 -16.81 -2.55 -2.51
C PHE A 14 -17.19 -1.06 -2.58
N VAL A 15 -16.50 -0.23 -1.79
CA VAL A 15 -16.89 1.18 -1.65
C VAL A 15 -16.78 1.92 -2.97
N SER A 16 -15.67 1.76 -3.71
CA SER A 16 -15.50 2.48 -4.98
C SER A 16 -16.54 2.07 -6.03
N THR A 17 -16.85 0.78 -6.14
CA THR A 17 -17.83 0.29 -7.11
C THR A 17 -19.26 0.66 -6.68
N TRP A 18 -19.62 0.37 -5.43
CA TRP A 18 -20.97 0.63 -4.90
C TRP A 18 -21.31 2.12 -4.96
N PHE A 19 -20.43 2.99 -4.41
CA PHE A 19 -20.71 4.43 -4.37
C PHE A 19 -20.78 5.06 -5.75
N THR A 20 -19.91 4.64 -6.67
CA THR A 20 -19.90 5.20 -8.02
C THR A 20 -21.19 4.88 -8.74
N PHE A 21 -21.67 3.65 -8.71
CA PHE A 21 -22.86 3.27 -9.47
C PHE A 21 -24.19 3.50 -8.74
N LYS A 22 -24.18 3.55 -7.41
CA LYS A 22 -25.42 3.75 -6.63
C LYS A 22 -25.73 5.20 -6.32
N TYR A 23 -24.71 6.02 -6.08
CA TYR A 23 -24.89 7.37 -5.56
C TYR A 23 -24.40 8.48 -6.50
N PHE A 24 -23.72 8.17 -7.58
CA PHE A 24 -23.38 9.20 -8.55
C PHE A 24 -24.66 9.69 -9.25
N PRO A 25 -24.94 11.00 -9.27
CA PRO A 25 -26.23 11.56 -9.75
C PRO A 25 -26.51 11.37 -11.24
N PHE A 26 -25.55 10.80 -11.96
CA PHE A 26 -25.65 10.55 -13.41
C PHE A 26 -26.13 9.14 -13.77
N ALA A 27 -26.49 8.31 -12.79
CA ALA A 27 -26.93 6.93 -13.06
C ALA A 27 -28.14 6.85 -14.00
N GLU A 28 -29.03 7.85 -14.00
CA GLU A 28 -30.19 7.93 -14.91
C GLU A 28 -29.82 8.38 -16.34
N TYR A 29 -28.66 9.02 -16.53
CA TYR A 29 -28.19 9.55 -17.82
C TYR A 29 -27.04 8.74 -18.41
N LEU A 30 -26.54 7.74 -17.65
CA LEU A 30 -25.46 6.88 -18.12
C LEU A 30 -26.00 5.88 -19.13
N THR A 31 -25.81 6.21 -20.40
CA THR A 31 -25.95 5.24 -21.51
C THR A 31 -24.95 4.08 -21.31
N PRO A 32 -25.17 2.88 -21.89
CA PRO A 32 -24.25 1.74 -21.77
C PRO A 32 -22.79 2.06 -22.06
N LEU A 33 -22.52 2.97 -23.01
CA LEU A 33 -21.17 3.45 -23.35
C LEU A 33 -20.46 4.19 -22.20
N LEU A 34 -21.22 4.86 -21.34
CA LEU A 34 -20.67 5.54 -20.15
C LEU A 34 -20.40 4.58 -19.00
N HIS A 35 -21.06 3.42 -18.93
CA HIS A 35 -20.75 2.37 -17.96
C HIS A 35 -19.33 1.83 -18.15
N ASP A 36 -18.91 1.61 -19.38
CA ASP A 36 -17.59 1.09 -19.71
C ASP A 36 -16.48 2.06 -19.32
N ASP A 37 -16.63 3.34 -19.64
CA ASP A 37 -15.66 4.39 -19.30
C ASP A 37 -15.59 4.60 -17.78
N THR A 38 -16.73 4.51 -17.09
CA THR A 38 -16.78 4.63 -15.63
C THR A 38 -16.09 3.46 -14.94
N LEU A 39 -16.30 2.23 -15.42
CA LEU A 39 -15.60 1.04 -14.92
C LEU A 39 -14.09 1.13 -15.17
N ALA A 40 -13.69 1.59 -16.36
CA ALA A 40 -12.28 1.82 -16.68
C ALA A 40 -11.63 2.84 -15.72
N GLY A 41 -12.35 3.91 -15.39
CA GLY A 41 -11.94 4.93 -14.43
C GLY A 41 -11.81 4.36 -13.01
N ILE A 42 -12.77 3.55 -12.56
CA ILE A 42 -12.72 2.87 -11.27
C ILE A 42 -11.51 1.94 -11.19
N GLY A 43 -11.32 1.09 -12.20
CA GLY A 43 -10.18 0.17 -12.26
C GLY A 43 -8.85 0.91 -12.20
N PHE A 44 -8.74 2.01 -12.94
CA PHE A 44 -7.56 2.87 -12.93
C PHE A 44 -7.27 3.47 -11.55
N ILE A 45 -8.26 4.11 -10.92
CA ILE A 45 -8.11 4.75 -9.60
C ILE A 45 -7.79 3.71 -8.53
N GLN A 46 -8.50 2.56 -8.53
CA GLN A 46 -8.24 1.48 -7.58
C GLN A 46 -6.80 0.96 -7.70
N CYS A 47 -6.38 0.58 -8.91
CA CYS A 47 -5.11 -0.10 -9.10
C CYS A 47 -3.90 0.83 -8.97
N ARG A 48 -4.01 2.09 -9.42
CA ARG A 48 -2.86 2.99 -9.47
C ARG A 48 -2.75 3.96 -8.31
N ILE A 49 -3.86 4.29 -7.66
CA ILE A 49 -3.88 5.32 -6.62
C ILE A 49 -4.28 4.73 -5.27
N LEU A 50 -5.51 4.20 -5.14
CA LEU A 50 -6.08 3.86 -3.86
C LEU A 50 -5.39 2.67 -3.20
N LEU A 51 -5.21 1.57 -3.91
CA LEU A 51 -4.66 0.36 -3.31
C LEU A 51 -3.19 0.49 -2.92
N PRO A 52 -2.29 1.02 -3.76
CA PRO A 52 -0.91 1.26 -3.34
C PRO A 52 -0.82 2.18 -2.11
N LEU A 53 -1.66 3.21 -2.04
CA LEU A 53 -1.72 4.14 -0.92
C LEU A 53 -2.18 3.44 0.37
N ILE A 54 -3.31 2.72 0.33
CA ILE A 54 -3.86 2.06 1.50
C ILE A 54 -2.93 0.95 2.01
N VAL A 55 -2.36 0.15 1.12
CA VAL A 55 -1.37 -0.88 1.49
C VAL A 55 -0.17 -0.24 2.16
N SER A 56 0.36 0.85 1.61
CA SER A 56 1.50 1.57 2.20
C SER A 56 1.17 2.17 3.57
N LEU A 57 -0.05 2.73 3.76
CA LEU A 57 -0.51 3.24 5.06
C LEU A 57 -0.61 2.13 6.11
N LEU A 58 -1.19 0.99 5.76
CA LEU A 58 -1.29 -0.16 6.66
C LEU A 58 0.08 -0.75 7.00
N LEU A 59 1.01 -0.78 6.04
CA LEU A 59 2.41 -1.15 6.28
C LEU A 59 3.09 -0.19 7.24
N ALA A 60 2.93 1.13 7.05
CA ALA A 60 3.51 2.15 7.92
C ALA A 60 2.99 2.05 9.36
N ALA A 61 1.68 1.94 9.52
CA ALA A 61 1.05 1.87 10.83
C ALA A 61 1.51 0.66 11.64
N ARG A 62 1.68 -0.49 11.00
CA ARG A 62 2.06 -1.72 11.68
C ARG A 62 3.56 -1.95 11.70
N ASN A 63 4.19 -2.01 10.52
CA ASN A 63 5.61 -2.40 10.44
C ASN A 63 6.53 -1.29 10.94
N GLY A 64 6.18 -0.03 10.72
CA GLY A 64 6.90 1.10 11.30
C GLY A 64 6.93 1.04 12.83
N ALA A 65 5.79 0.70 13.46
CA ALA A 65 5.69 0.49 14.90
C ALA A 65 6.54 -0.69 15.39
N ILE A 66 6.41 -1.85 14.74
CA ILE A 66 7.11 -3.08 15.13
C ILE A 66 8.63 -2.91 15.03
N ILE A 67 9.13 -2.33 13.94
CA ILE A 67 10.55 -2.09 13.71
C ILE A 67 11.11 -1.15 14.79
N ALA A 68 10.45 -0.01 15.03
CA ALA A 68 10.86 0.96 16.02
C ALA A 68 10.83 0.37 17.44
N ALA A 69 9.83 -0.46 17.76
CA ALA A 69 9.72 -1.15 19.03
C ALA A 69 10.85 -2.17 19.24
N ASP A 70 11.03 -3.12 18.29
CA ASP A 70 12.04 -4.17 18.39
C ASP A 70 13.45 -3.58 18.54
N LEU A 71 13.79 -2.63 17.67
CA LEU A 71 15.08 -1.95 17.74
C LEU A 71 15.24 -1.15 19.02
N GLY A 72 14.21 -0.44 19.46
CA GLY A 72 14.21 0.32 20.72
C GLY A 72 14.46 -0.58 21.93
N TYR A 73 13.83 -1.77 21.98
CA TYR A 73 14.11 -2.75 23.03
C TYR A 73 15.53 -3.32 22.96
N ARG A 74 16.07 -3.58 21.78
CA ARG A 74 17.45 -4.05 21.59
C ARG A 74 18.47 -3.00 22.03
N VAL A 75 18.22 -1.71 21.76
CA VAL A 75 19.05 -0.59 22.24
C VAL A 75 19.00 -0.50 23.75
N ASN A 76 17.80 -0.51 24.35
CA ASN A 76 17.61 -0.41 25.79
C ASN A 76 18.29 -1.58 26.55
N ARG A 77 18.22 -2.80 26.01
CA ARG A 77 18.89 -4.00 26.54
C ARG A 77 20.37 -4.11 26.19
N LYS A 78 20.98 -3.07 25.62
CA LYS A 78 22.40 -3.01 25.24
C LYS A 78 22.82 -4.09 24.21
N GLN A 79 21.89 -4.77 23.55
CA GLN A 79 22.19 -5.81 22.55
C GLN A 79 22.95 -5.23 21.34
N ILE A 80 22.62 -4.02 20.91
CA ILE A 80 23.33 -3.33 19.83
C ILE A 80 24.80 -3.09 20.21
N ARG A 81 25.08 -2.70 21.47
CA ARG A 81 26.47 -2.55 21.96
C ARG A 81 27.22 -3.88 22.02
N ALA A 82 26.53 -4.96 22.41
CA ALA A 82 27.13 -6.29 22.36
C ALA A 82 27.54 -6.71 20.95
N MET A 83 26.68 -6.46 19.95
CA MET A 83 27.01 -6.71 18.53
C MET A 83 28.21 -5.88 18.07
N GLN A 84 28.30 -4.61 18.48
CA GLN A 84 29.45 -3.74 18.19
C GLN A 84 30.76 -4.30 18.76
N ASN A 85 30.73 -4.74 20.03
CA ASN A 85 31.88 -5.31 20.69
C ASN A 85 32.38 -6.61 20.04
N LEU A 86 31.47 -7.36 19.40
CA LEU A 86 31.78 -8.56 18.60
C LEU A 86 32.25 -8.23 17.19
N GLY A 87 32.40 -6.96 16.82
CA GLY A 87 32.83 -6.54 15.49
C GLY A 87 31.78 -6.74 14.38
N ILE A 88 30.51 -7.02 14.74
CA ILE A 88 29.43 -7.23 13.77
C ILE A 88 28.97 -5.87 13.20
N PRO A 89 28.92 -5.67 11.89
CA PRO A 89 28.43 -4.45 11.26
C PRO A 89 26.89 -4.35 11.37
N HIS A 90 26.42 -4.18 12.61
CA HIS A 90 25.00 -4.23 12.98
C HIS A 90 24.11 -3.29 12.15
N ARG A 91 24.60 -2.11 11.76
CA ARG A 91 23.84 -1.15 10.96
C ARG A 91 23.51 -1.71 9.57
N ILE A 92 24.51 -2.20 8.87
CA ILE A 92 24.34 -2.76 7.51
C ILE A 92 23.43 -3.98 7.57
N TYR A 93 23.70 -4.89 8.52
CA TYR A 93 22.89 -6.10 8.71
C TYR A 93 21.42 -5.79 8.98
N LEU A 94 21.12 -4.89 9.92
CA LEU A 94 19.74 -4.51 10.24
C LEU A 94 19.07 -3.74 9.09
N GLN A 95 19.79 -2.81 8.45
CA GLN A 95 19.26 -2.05 7.32
C GLN A 95 18.86 -2.95 6.15
N THR A 96 19.78 -3.79 5.68
CA THR A 96 19.52 -4.64 4.52
C THR A 96 18.40 -5.63 4.78
N THR A 97 18.37 -6.27 5.96
CA THR A 97 17.34 -7.25 6.32
C THR A 97 15.96 -6.59 6.43
N ILE A 98 15.87 -5.45 7.11
CA ILE A 98 14.58 -4.75 7.32
C ILE A 98 14.05 -4.20 6.00
N LEU A 99 14.90 -3.52 5.21
CA LEU A 99 14.48 -2.95 3.93
C LEU A 99 14.07 -4.03 2.93
N ALA A 100 14.85 -5.10 2.80
CA ALA A 100 14.50 -6.22 1.93
C ALA A 100 13.16 -6.86 2.34
N ALA A 101 12.96 -7.12 3.63
CA ALA A 101 11.71 -7.70 4.14
C ALA A 101 10.51 -6.77 3.89
N LEU A 102 10.67 -5.45 4.05
CA LEU A 102 9.60 -4.48 3.81
C LEU A 102 9.24 -4.38 2.32
N VAL A 103 10.23 -4.35 1.44
CA VAL A 103 9.99 -4.28 -0.01
C VAL A 103 9.27 -5.54 -0.49
N ILE A 104 9.79 -6.73 -0.13
CA ILE A 104 9.17 -8.00 -0.53
C ILE A 104 7.75 -8.12 0.02
N SER A 105 7.56 -7.84 1.32
CA SER A 105 6.22 -7.90 1.92
C SER A 105 5.27 -6.85 1.33
N GLY A 106 5.75 -5.65 1.05
CA GLY A 106 4.96 -4.58 0.43
C GLY A 106 4.45 -4.96 -0.96
N LEU A 107 5.32 -5.52 -1.79
CA LEU A 107 4.96 -5.99 -3.13
C LEU A 107 3.93 -7.12 -3.08
N LEU A 108 4.19 -8.15 -2.26
CA LEU A 108 3.27 -9.28 -2.11
C LEU A 108 1.89 -8.83 -1.61
N MET A 109 1.85 -7.94 -0.60
CA MET A 109 0.60 -7.42 -0.06
C MET A 109 -0.15 -6.56 -1.08
N THR A 110 0.55 -5.78 -1.90
CA THR A 110 -0.07 -4.99 -2.97
C THR A 110 -0.73 -5.90 -4.00
N VAL A 111 -0.04 -6.92 -4.48
CA VAL A 111 -0.61 -7.87 -5.45
C VAL A 111 -1.84 -8.58 -4.89
N MET A 112 -1.78 -9.03 -3.64
CA MET A 112 -2.93 -9.67 -2.98
C MET A 112 -4.12 -8.72 -2.82
N SER A 113 -3.87 -7.49 -2.37
CA SER A 113 -4.93 -6.47 -2.22
C SER A 113 -5.57 -6.11 -3.56
N LEU A 114 -4.77 -6.01 -4.64
CA LEU A 114 -5.27 -5.80 -5.99
C LEU A 114 -6.21 -6.92 -6.44
N GLY A 115 -5.81 -8.17 -6.26
CA GLY A 115 -6.64 -9.32 -6.61
C GLY A 115 -7.97 -9.37 -5.83
N ILE A 116 -7.91 -9.13 -4.51
CA ILE A 116 -9.09 -9.11 -3.66
C ILE A 116 -10.01 -7.94 -4.03
N SER A 117 -9.47 -6.76 -4.25
CA SER A 117 -10.26 -5.57 -4.62
C SER A 117 -10.94 -5.74 -5.98
N ALA A 118 -10.25 -6.28 -6.97
CA ALA A 118 -10.83 -6.57 -8.28
C ALA A 118 -11.95 -7.62 -8.17
N TRP A 119 -11.73 -8.69 -7.40
CA TRP A 119 -12.76 -9.71 -7.18
C TRP A 119 -14.00 -9.14 -6.49
N VAL A 120 -13.83 -8.36 -5.42
CA VAL A 120 -14.95 -7.72 -4.71
C VAL A 120 -15.66 -6.68 -5.57
N SER A 121 -14.93 -5.93 -6.39
CA SER A 121 -15.52 -5.01 -7.39
C SER A 121 -16.39 -5.76 -8.39
N MET A 122 -15.93 -6.92 -8.87
CA MET A 122 -16.68 -7.78 -9.77
C MET A 122 -17.98 -8.30 -9.13
N GLU A 123 -17.90 -8.80 -7.90
CA GLU A 123 -19.10 -9.26 -7.16
C GLU A 123 -20.08 -8.12 -6.90
N THR A 124 -19.56 -6.94 -6.55
CA THR A 124 -20.40 -5.74 -6.34
C THR A 124 -21.10 -5.31 -7.62
N TRP A 125 -20.40 -5.37 -8.76
CA TRP A 125 -20.97 -5.12 -10.07
C TRP A 125 -22.10 -6.09 -10.39
N SER A 126 -21.91 -7.38 -10.20
CA SER A 126 -22.93 -8.40 -10.47
C SER A 126 -24.17 -8.25 -9.60
N LEU A 127 -24.03 -7.70 -8.39
CA LEU A 127 -25.17 -7.38 -7.51
C LEU A 127 -25.95 -6.15 -7.98
N LEU A 128 -25.27 -5.17 -8.58
CA LEU A 128 -25.91 -3.94 -9.07
C LEU A 128 -26.54 -4.12 -10.45
N PHE A 129 -25.94 -4.93 -11.30
CA PHE A 129 -26.33 -5.17 -12.69
C PHE A 129 -26.42 -6.67 -13.00
N PRO A 130 -27.46 -7.36 -12.49
CA PRO A 130 -27.58 -8.83 -12.65
C PRO A 130 -27.82 -9.25 -14.09
N ASP A 131 -28.32 -8.37 -14.93
CA ASP A 131 -28.60 -8.63 -16.36
C ASP A 131 -27.36 -8.42 -17.25
N ASP A 132 -26.34 -7.73 -16.75
CA ASP A 132 -25.12 -7.46 -17.50
C ASP A 132 -24.11 -8.62 -17.39
N SER A 133 -23.41 -8.91 -18.49
CA SER A 133 -22.42 -9.99 -18.50
C SER A 133 -21.17 -9.59 -17.74
N LEU A 134 -20.59 -10.53 -16.97
CA LEU A 134 -19.29 -10.37 -16.28
C LEU A 134 -18.14 -10.09 -17.26
N HIS A 135 -18.34 -10.40 -18.54
CA HIS A 135 -17.39 -10.14 -19.60
C HIS A 135 -17.19 -8.62 -19.79
N ILE A 136 -18.29 -7.85 -19.76
CA ILE A 136 -18.26 -6.38 -19.84
C ILE A 136 -17.43 -5.81 -18.70
N TRP A 137 -17.68 -6.26 -17.46
CA TRP A 137 -16.89 -5.82 -16.30
C TRP A 137 -15.39 -6.09 -16.51
N ARG A 138 -15.04 -7.31 -16.94
CA ARG A 138 -13.64 -7.70 -17.10
C ARG A 138 -12.91 -6.90 -18.18
N GLU A 139 -13.54 -6.67 -19.30
CA GLU A 139 -12.96 -5.89 -20.40
C GLU A 139 -12.81 -4.42 -20.02
N SER A 140 -13.86 -3.82 -19.46
CA SER A 140 -13.87 -2.41 -19.13
C SER A 140 -13.00 -2.07 -17.93
N PHE A 141 -13.07 -2.86 -16.83
CA PHE A 141 -12.31 -2.60 -15.61
C PHE A 141 -10.80 -2.61 -15.83
N PHE A 142 -10.30 -3.53 -16.65
CA PHE A 142 -8.88 -3.63 -16.96
C PHE A 142 -8.45 -2.87 -18.21
N SER A 143 -9.38 -2.26 -18.96
CA SER A 143 -9.11 -1.61 -20.26
C SER A 143 -8.01 -0.55 -20.17
N SER A 144 -8.03 0.27 -19.12
CA SER A 144 -7.03 1.32 -18.89
C SER A 144 -5.65 0.80 -18.47
N LEU A 145 -5.58 -0.46 -18.03
CA LEU A 145 -4.34 -1.12 -17.60
C LEU A 145 -3.72 -1.95 -18.72
N THR A 146 -4.54 -2.41 -19.69
CA THR A 146 -4.12 -3.32 -20.78
C THR A 146 -3.79 -2.61 -22.09
N ARG A 147 -3.94 -1.29 -22.17
CA ARG A 147 -3.70 -0.49 -23.38
C ARG A 147 -2.26 -0.45 -23.91
N GLY A 148 -1.31 -1.11 -23.26
CA GLY A 148 0.10 -1.13 -23.66
C GLY A 148 0.52 -2.47 -24.29
N ASP A 149 1.42 -2.44 -25.27
CA ASP A 149 2.01 -3.63 -25.93
C ASP A 149 3.04 -4.37 -25.05
N GLY A 150 3.12 -4.08 -23.77
CA GLY A 150 4.10 -4.65 -22.84
C GLY A 150 3.59 -5.89 -22.09
N LEU A 151 4.54 -6.73 -21.64
CA LEU A 151 4.29 -7.92 -20.80
C LEU A 151 3.60 -7.60 -19.46
N LEU A 152 3.73 -6.36 -18.98
CA LEU A 152 3.16 -5.89 -17.72
C LEU A 152 2.07 -4.85 -17.98
N PRO A 153 1.02 -4.81 -17.13
CA PRO A 153 -0.01 -3.79 -17.21
C PRO A 153 0.58 -2.38 -17.21
N GLN A 154 -0.01 -1.49 -18.00
CA GLN A 154 0.44 -0.11 -18.10
C GLN A 154 0.40 0.58 -16.72
N GLY A 155 1.49 1.26 -16.36
CA GLY A 155 1.60 1.93 -15.05
C GLY A 155 2.09 1.05 -13.89
N THR A 156 2.39 -0.24 -14.11
CA THR A 156 2.99 -1.12 -13.09
C THR A 156 4.28 -0.53 -12.51
N GLY A 157 5.11 0.11 -13.33
CA GLY A 157 6.33 0.78 -12.89
C GLY A 157 6.06 1.89 -11.86
N TRP A 158 5.01 2.67 -12.04
CA TRP A 158 4.60 3.71 -11.09
C TRP A 158 4.08 3.14 -9.77
N VAL A 159 3.29 2.07 -9.85
CA VAL A 159 2.84 1.34 -8.64
C VAL A 159 4.02 0.77 -7.88
N LEU A 160 4.98 0.15 -8.57
CA LEU A 160 6.23 -0.36 -7.98
C LEU A 160 7.02 0.78 -7.31
N ALA A 161 7.19 1.92 -7.99
CA ALA A 161 7.90 3.07 -7.44
C ALA A 161 7.22 3.58 -6.14
N LYS A 162 5.89 3.69 -6.13
CA LYS A 162 5.11 4.08 -4.93
C LYS A 162 5.31 3.10 -3.77
N VAL A 163 5.19 1.80 -4.03
CA VAL A 163 5.29 0.76 -2.99
C VAL A 163 6.72 0.60 -2.46
N VAL A 164 7.72 0.54 -3.35
CA VAL A 164 9.13 0.43 -2.96
C VAL A 164 9.61 1.68 -2.25
N GLY A 165 9.26 2.87 -2.75
CA GLY A 165 9.58 4.13 -2.10
C GLY A 165 8.97 4.24 -0.70
N SER A 166 7.70 3.84 -0.55
CA SER A 166 7.03 3.80 0.76
C SER A 166 7.67 2.80 1.70
N ALA A 167 7.99 1.59 1.24
CA ALA A 167 8.67 0.58 2.04
C ALA A 167 10.04 1.07 2.53
N ALA A 168 10.80 1.74 1.67
CA ALA A 168 12.08 2.36 2.03
C ALA A 168 11.88 3.46 3.10
N ALA A 169 10.92 4.36 2.92
CA ALA A 169 10.61 5.42 3.88
C ALA A 169 10.24 4.86 5.25
N ILE A 170 9.37 3.83 5.30
CA ILE A 170 8.98 3.14 6.53
C ILE A 170 10.20 2.51 7.21
N GLY A 171 11.04 1.82 6.44
CA GLY A 171 12.24 1.18 6.95
C GLY A 171 13.23 2.18 7.52
N PHE A 172 13.51 3.27 6.81
CA PHE A 172 14.42 4.31 7.29
C PHE A 172 13.89 5.03 8.53
N ALA A 173 12.60 5.39 8.58
CA ALA A 173 12.00 5.98 9.76
C ALA A 173 12.05 5.03 10.97
N GLY A 174 11.69 3.75 10.77
CA GLY A 174 11.76 2.73 11.81
C GLY A 174 13.18 2.53 12.35
N LEU A 175 14.19 2.46 11.47
CA LEU A 175 15.60 2.38 11.83
C LEU A 175 16.08 3.62 12.58
N TYR A 176 15.77 4.80 12.07
CA TYR A 176 16.22 6.06 12.66
C TYR A 176 15.70 6.23 14.09
N PHE A 177 14.38 6.11 14.27
CA PHE A 177 13.79 6.25 15.59
C PHE A 177 14.01 5.04 16.50
N GLY A 178 14.12 3.83 15.94
CA GLY A 178 14.38 2.61 16.70
C GLY A 178 15.80 2.55 17.27
N LEU A 179 16.82 2.93 16.49
CA LEU A 179 18.22 2.90 16.91
C LEU A 179 18.65 4.11 17.75
N ALA A 180 17.81 5.13 17.90
CA ALA A 180 18.08 6.26 18.77
C ALA A 180 18.25 5.79 20.23
N GLU A 181 19.07 6.47 21.01
CA GLU A 181 19.33 6.14 22.41
C GLU A 181 18.02 6.06 23.22
N LYS A 182 17.85 4.99 24.00
CA LYS A 182 16.69 4.72 24.85
C LYS A 182 17.12 4.53 26.29
N LYS A 183 16.66 5.41 27.17
CA LYS A 183 16.93 5.34 28.64
C LYS A 183 15.77 4.71 29.39
N SER A 184 14.56 4.75 28.81
CA SER A 184 13.33 4.27 29.45
C SER A 184 12.37 3.65 28.43
N VAL A 185 11.34 2.94 28.93
CA VAL A 185 10.23 2.43 28.11
C VAL A 185 9.44 3.57 27.48
N ILE A 186 9.37 4.73 28.14
CA ILE A 186 8.70 5.92 27.61
C ILE A 186 9.39 6.41 26.34
N ASP A 187 10.74 6.38 26.30
CA ASP A 187 11.50 6.76 25.11
C ASP A 187 11.25 5.79 23.93
N ILE A 188 11.02 4.51 24.23
CA ILE A 188 10.66 3.52 23.23
C ILE A 188 9.30 3.88 22.63
N ASN A 189 8.28 4.10 23.45
CA ASN A 189 6.94 4.46 23.01
C ASN A 189 6.93 5.76 22.20
N ARG A 190 7.69 6.77 22.61
CA ARG A 190 7.88 8.00 21.86
C ARG A 190 8.52 7.76 20.49
N GLY A 191 9.53 6.89 20.44
CA GLY A 191 10.17 6.50 19.17
C GLY A 191 9.21 5.77 18.23
N ILE A 192 8.34 4.91 18.75
CA ILE A 192 7.29 4.23 17.97
C ILE A 192 6.33 5.26 17.35
N ALA A 193 5.80 6.17 18.16
CA ALA A 193 4.88 7.20 17.69
C ALA A 193 5.52 8.08 16.61
N GLN A 194 6.76 8.54 16.83
CA GLN A 194 7.51 9.33 15.87
C GLN A 194 7.78 8.56 14.58
N SER A 195 8.12 7.28 14.66
CA SER A 195 8.32 6.42 13.48
C SER A 195 7.06 6.33 12.63
N ILE A 196 5.91 6.08 13.25
CA ILE A 196 4.62 5.98 12.52
C ILE A 196 4.28 7.30 11.83
N VAL A 197 4.30 8.43 12.57
CA VAL A 197 3.96 9.74 12.02
C VAL A 197 4.88 10.12 10.87
N THR A 198 6.19 9.93 11.04
CA THR A 198 7.17 10.24 10.00
C THR A 198 7.00 9.34 8.78
N SER A 199 6.78 8.04 8.99
CA SER A 199 6.52 7.09 7.90
C SER A 199 5.28 7.49 7.10
N VAL A 200 4.17 7.79 7.78
CA VAL A 200 2.93 8.22 7.14
C VAL A 200 3.11 9.53 6.37
N SER A 201 3.80 10.51 6.95
CA SER A 201 4.08 11.77 6.25
C SER A 201 4.93 11.58 5.00
N LEU A 202 6.01 10.80 5.10
CA LEU A 202 6.90 10.53 3.97
C LEU A 202 6.20 9.75 2.85
N LEU A 203 5.41 8.72 3.18
CA LEU A 203 4.71 7.96 2.15
C LEU A 203 3.66 8.81 1.41
N LEU A 204 2.96 9.72 2.11
CA LEU A 204 2.02 10.64 1.46
C LEU A 204 2.75 11.57 0.47
N VAL A 205 3.91 12.10 0.86
CA VAL A 205 4.76 12.90 -0.04
C VAL A 205 5.20 12.08 -1.25
N ILE A 206 5.67 10.84 -1.04
CA ILE A 206 6.10 9.95 -2.14
C ILE A 206 4.95 9.65 -3.09
N HIS A 207 3.78 9.25 -2.55
CA HIS A 207 2.61 8.95 -3.38
C HIS A 207 2.16 10.17 -4.18
N THR A 208 2.12 11.35 -3.56
CA THR A 208 1.76 12.60 -4.25
C THR A 208 2.79 12.95 -5.33
N ALA A 209 4.08 12.91 -5.00
CA ALA A 209 5.13 13.25 -5.95
C ALA A 209 5.16 12.30 -7.16
N VAL A 210 5.08 10.98 -6.90
CA VAL A 210 5.05 9.99 -7.98
C VAL A 210 3.78 10.12 -8.83
N SER A 211 2.62 10.40 -8.21
CA SER A 211 1.39 10.63 -8.96
C SER A 211 1.44 11.90 -9.82
N LEU A 212 2.07 12.98 -9.34
CA LEU A 212 2.26 14.20 -10.13
C LEU A 212 3.18 14.01 -11.35
N ILE A 213 4.11 13.06 -11.28
CA ILE A 213 4.99 12.74 -12.41
C ILE A 213 4.29 11.75 -13.38
N GLU A 214 3.39 10.92 -12.86
CA GLU A 214 2.63 9.92 -13.62
C GLU A 214 1.58 10.57 -14.53
N PHE A 215 1.00 11.70 -14.13
CA PHE A 215 -0.07 12.45 -14.80
C PHE A 215 0.37 13.83 -15.25
#